data_5d0a1e4dff7d38a8c0bd018d635c0660
#
_entry.id   5d0a1e4dff7d38a8c0bd018d635c0660
#
_cell.length_a   1.000
_cell.length_b   1.000
_cell.length_c   1.000
_cell.angle_alpha   90.00
_cell.angle_beta   90.00
_cell.angle_gamma   90.00
#
_symmetry.space_group_name_H-M   'P 1'
#
loop_
_entity.id
_entity.type
_entity.pdbx_description
1 polymer ?
#
loop_
_entity_poly.entity_id
_entity_poly.type
_entity_poly.pdbx_seq_one_letter_code
_entity_poly.pdbx_strand_id
1 'polypeptide(L)'
;LRGITPAMKAQAPREPPQTEAAPPQPGTDETAQIEAGGLQGDMGWGPGWSVLTQATFIEQFHYAFPSAYEGQNSFGSEAEAEHTFSFSLFLGRRLWEGGELFFDPEFFQGYGLSRTLGIAGFPNGEAVKAGFANLHYNTSRLFIREAFGFGGGKETLEADPRQFAGEEDVDRLVLSVGKFSANDFFDDNDYSHDPRTQFMNWALWESAAWDYPADIVGFSDGAVAEWNTRSSTWHYGIFMEPTESNGAREDYHLGKAHGQILQFDRRYIVGGRSGTTRWFAYWNQAHMGSYAVAAQQQDPEDIILTRSYRSKVGLGSSWNQELTESIGAFLRASWDDGRTESFTFTEVDRSVAGGLSIAGKSWRRPADTAGIAAVVNGLSANQRHYLEEGGTGLILGDGALSYSPEEILEAYYEFRPWHGLEFGPDFQYVRNPGYNSVRGPVSVYAVRAHVEF
;
A
#
# COMPACT_ATOMS: atom_id res chain seq x y z
N LEU A 1 2.05 -2.53 6.72
CA LEU A 1 3.04 -1.47 6.80
C LEU A 1 4.38 -2.07 7.15
N ARG A 2 5.18 -2.40 6.16
CA ARG A 2 6.52 -2.93 6.38
C ARG A 2 7.49 -1.77 6.23
N GLY A 3 7.96 -1.20 7.32
CA GLY A 3 9.22 -0.51 7.34
C GLY A 3 10.31 -1.54 7.15
N ILE A 4 10.56 -2.00 5.94
CA ILE A 4 11.61 -2.94 5.68
C ILE A 4 12.76 -2.17 5.06
N THR A 5 13.77 -1.97 5.88
CA THR A 5 15.15 -1.99 5.37
C THR A 5 15.23 -3.22 4.47
N PRO A 6 15.78 -3.14 3.24
CA PRO A 6 15.92 -4.33 2.42
C PRO A 6 16.70 -5.36 3.22
N ALA A 7 15.98 -6.31 3.82
CA ALA A 7 16.57 -7.41 4.56
C ALA A 7 17.35 -8.23 3.56
N MET A 8 18.67 -8.04 3.60
CA MET A 8 19.56 -9.06 3.07
C MET A 8 19.17 -10.34 3.79
N LYS A 9 18.52 -11.28 3.06
CA LYS A 9 18.84 -12.69 3.20
C LYS A 9 17.79 -13.70 2.91
N ALA A 10 18.22 -14.67 2.16
CA ALA A 10 18.47 -16.00 2.73
C ALA A 10 19.67 -16.58 2.01
N GLN A 11 20.81 -16.68 2.69
CA GLN A 11 21.91 -17.54 2.25
C GLN A 11 21.48 -18.99 2.44
N ALA A 12 21.52 -19.76 1.34
CA ALA A 12 21.43 -21.21 1.38
C ALA A 12 22.55 -21.80 2.28
N PRO A 13 22.28 -22.87 3.03
CA PRO A 13 23.25 -23.47 3.91
C PRO A 13 24.41 -24.09 3.12
N ARG A 14 25.63 -23.63 3.39
CA ARG A 14 26.85 -24.39 3.09
C ARG A 14 27.05 -25.41 4.21
N GLU A 15 27.27 -26.66 3.87
CA GLU A 15 27.72 -27.70 4.81
C GLU A 15 29.02 -27.26 5.51
N PRO A 16 29.17 -27.59 6.80
CA PRO A 16 30.33 -27.18 7.57
C PRO A 16 31.51 -28.14 7.35
N PRO A 17 32.74 -27.66 7.29
CA PRO A 17 33.89 -28.47 7.59
C PRO A 17 34.07 -28.56 9.12
N GLN A 18 34.39 -29.77 9.57
CA GLN A 18 34.62 -30.09 10.96
C GLN A 18 35.91 -29.49 11.49
N THR A 19 35.88 -29.13 12.79
CA THR A 19 36.90 -29.14 13.82
C THR A 19 37.84 -27.96 13.95
N GLU A 20 37.81 -27.28 15.06
CA GLU A 20 38.78 -27.38 16.17
C GLU A 20 38.42 -26.35 17.26
N ALA A 21 38.44 -26.79 18.52
CA ALA A 21 38.10 -25.97 19.66
C ALA A 21 39.17 -24.89 19.90
N ALA A 22 38.77 -23.64 20.01
CA ALA A 22 39.59 -22.54 20.50
C ALA A 22 39.05 -22.03 21.85
N PRO A 23 39.93 -21.50 22.69
CA PRO A 23 39.64 -21.23 24.13
C PRO A 23 38.70 -20.01 24.31
N PRO A 24 38.10 -19.88 25.54
CA PRO A 24 37.10 -18.85 25.79
C PRO A 24 37.71 -17.45 25.84
N GLN A 25 37.08 -16.52 25.10
CA GLN A 25 37.36 -15.10 25.23
C GLN A 25 36.37 -14.44 26.20
N PRO A 26 36.83 -13.49 27.00
CA PRO A 26 36.00 -12.78 27.96
C PRO A 26 35.35 -11.53 27.34
N GLY A 27 34.12 -11.25 27.72
CA GLY A 27 33.47 -9.96 27.49
C GLY A 27 32.39 -10.02 26.44
N THR A 28 31.21 -10.51 26.79
CA THR A 28 29.99 -10.24 26.03
C THR A 28 29.60 -8.79 26.28
N ASP A 29 29.77 -7.98 25.23
CA ASP A 29 29.20 -6.64 25.17
C ASP A 29 27.67 -6.77 25.10
N GLU A 30 26.99 -6.38 26.16
CA GLU A 30 25.52 -6.32 26.24
C GLU A 30 24.92 -5.25 25.28
N THR A 31 25.74 -4.51 24.60
CA THR A 31 25.33 -3.46 23.66
C THR A 31 25.02 -3.95 22.23
N ALA A 32 25.33 -5.21 21.90
CA ALA A 32 25.14 -5.74 20.54
C ALA A 32 23.75 -6.38 20.27
N GLN A 33 22.87 -6.47 21.27
CA GLN A 33 21.54 -7.09 21.13
C GLN A 33 20.39 -6.09 20.92
N ILE A 34 20.69 -4.79 20.77
CA ILE A 34 19.68 -3.76 20.52
C ILE A 34 19.45 -3.52 19.00
N GLU A 35 20.16 -4.22 18.13
CA GLU A 35 20.21 -3.88 16.68
C GLU A 35 19.19 -4.57 15.77
N ALA A 36 18.27 -5.37 16.27
CA ALA A 36 17.31 -6.04 15.39
C ALA A 36 15.98 -6.37 16.08
N GLY A 37 15.30 -5.39 16.54
CA GLY A 37 13.95 -5.56 17.05
C GLY A 37 13.48 -4.24 17.61
N GLY A 38 12.42 -3.70 17.07
CA GLY A 38 11.64 -2.73 17.79
C GLY A 38 11.47 -3.21 19.23
N LEU A 39 11.06 -2.37 20.13
CA LEU A 39 10.95 -2.64 21.59
C LEU A 39 10.15 -3.92 21.93
N GLN A 40 10.58 -5.04 21.38
CA GLN A 40 10.14 -6.38 21.73
C GLN A 40 10.89 -6.82 22.99
N GLY A 41 10.32 -6.57 24.07
CA GLY A 41 10.82 -7.04 25.33
C GLY A 41 11.05 -5.90 26.29
N ASP A 42 10.18 -5.86 27.23
CA ASP A 42 10.39 -5.23 28.53
C ASP A 42 10.23 -3.70 28.63
N MET A 43 9.18 -3.16 28.03
CA MET A 43 8.60 -1.94 28.61
C MET A 43 7.82 -2.23 29.91
N GLY A 44 8.15 -3.30 30.62
CA GLY A 44 7.48 -3.70 31.85
C GLY A 44 6.12 -4.42 31.66
N TRP A 45 5.75 -4.72 30.41
CA TRP A 45 4.48 -5.39 30.07
C TRP A 45 4.59 -6.92 30.12
N GLY A 46 5.80 -7.44 30.27
CA GLY A 46 6.10 -8.86 30.39
C GLY A 46 6.13 -9.63 29.04
N PRO A 47 6.55 -10.89 29.05
CA PRO A 47 6.67 -11.70 27.85
C PRO A 47 5.33 -11.89 27.15
N GLY A 48 5.34 -11.89 25.82
CA GLY A 48 4.14 -12.06 24.97
C GLY A 48 3.41 -10.77 24.62
N TRP A 49 4.01 -9.61 24.79
CA TRP A 49 3.59 -8.33 24.24
C TRP A 49 4.53 -7.89 23.12
N SER A 50 3.98 -7.23 22.12
CA SER A 50 4.69 -6.48 21.07
C SER A 50 4.16 -5.06 21.09
N VAL A 51 5.06 -4.07 21.06
CA VAL A 51 4.70 -2.66 21.00
C VAL A 51 5.60 -2.01 19.96
N LEU A 52 5.02 -1.55 18.85
CA LEU A 52 5.71 -0.80 17.82
C LEU A 52 4.99 0.52 17.61
N THR A 53 5.70 1.56 17.21
CA THR A 53 5.12 2.88 16.93
C THR A 53 5.74 3.46 15.68
N GLN A 54 4.94 4.27 14.99
CA GLN A 54 5.45 5.09 13.89
C GLN A 54 4.74 6.43 13.83
N ALA A 55 5.41 7.43 13.28
CA ALA A 55 4.82 8.71 12.95
C ALA A 55 5.37 9.23 11.62
N THR A 56 4.50 9.79 10.80
CA THR A 56 4.89 10.34 9.49
C THR A 56 4.33 11.73 9.33
N PHE A 57 5.16 12.65 8.86
CA PHE A 57 4.78 13.98 8.45
C PHE A 57 5.19 14.19 6.99
N ILE A 58 4.26 14.64 6.16
CA ILE A 58 4.48 14.95 4.76
C ILE A 58 3.96 16.35 4.47
N GLU A 59 4.82 17.22 3.95
CA GLU A 59 4.46 18.51 3.37
C GLU A 59 4.57 18.40 1.86
N GLN A 60 3.53 18.79 1.12
CA GLN A 60 3.50 18.78 -0.33
C GLN A 60 3.15 20.16 -0.87
N PHE A 61 3.70 20.50 -2.03
CA PHE A 61 3.31 21.71 -2.74
C PHE A 61 3.47 21.58 -4.25
N HIS A 62 2.72 22.40 -5.00
CA HIS A 62 2.93 22.62 -6.42
C HIS A 62 2.78 24.09 -6.76
N TYR A 63 3.46 24.51 -7.82
CA TYR A 63 3.26 25.82 -8.41
C TYR A 63 2.04 25.82 -9.34
N ALA A 64 1.55 27.01 -9.68
CA ALA A 64 0.49 27.15 -10.67
C ALA A 64 0.89 26.47 -11.99
N PHE A 65 -0.06 25.79 -12.62
CA PHE A 65 0.15 25.06 -13.87
C PHE A 65 -0.97 25.36 -14.88
N PRO A 66 -0.75 25.13 -16.20
CA PRO A 66 -1.76 25.41 -17.21
C PRO A 66 -3.00 24.52 -17.04
N SER A 67 -4.17 25.14 -17.04
CA SER A 67 -5.47 24.47 -17.04
C SER A 67 -6.44 25.28 -17.89
N ALA A 68 -7.18 24.60 -18.78
CA ALA A 68 -8.15 25.27 -19.62
C ALA A 68 -9.43 25.67 -18.85
N TYR A 69 -9.74 24.93 -17.78
CA TYR A 69 -10.90 25.15 -16.91
C TYR A 69 -10.72 24.38 -15.59
N GLU A 70 -11.59 24.66 -14.64
CA GLU A 70 -11.71 23.91 -13.40
C GLU A 70 -13.17 23.52 -13.15
N GLY A 71 -13.39 22.33 -12.66
CA GLY A 71 -14.69 21.80 -12.25
C GLY A 71 -14.62 21.14 -10.87
N GLN A 72 -15.67 20.41 -10.53
CA GLN A 72 -15.89 19.93 -9.15
C GLN A 72 -14.73 19.09 -8.60
N ASN A 73 -14.24 18.11 -9.35
CA ASN A 73 -13.14 17.22 -8.95
C ASN A 73 -11.85 17.53 -9.73
N SER A 74 -11.58 18.80 -10.03
CA SER A 74 -10.31 19.22 -10.60
C SER A 74 -9.20 19.19 -9.56
N PHE A 75 -8.00 18.85 -9.98
CA PHE A 75 -6.79 19.23 -9.26
C PHE A 75 -6.60 20.74 -9.43
N GLY A 76 -6.56 21.51 -8.35
CA GLY A 76 -6.47 22.96 -8.40
C GLY A 76 -5.27 23.46 -9.20
N SER A 77 -5.45 24.40 -10.12
CA SER A 77 -4.38 24.88 -10.98
C SER A 77 -3.53 26.01 -10.39
N GLU A 78 -4.01 26.67 -9.36
CA GLU A 78 -3.25 27.66 -8.61
C GLU A 78 -2.20 26.99 -7.70
N ALA A 79 -1.21 27.75 -7.26
CA ALA A 79 -0.20 27.22 -6.33
C ALA A 79 -0.85 26.82 -5.00
N GLU A 80 -0.55 25.61 -4.56
CA GLU A 80 -1.13 25.02 -3.35
C GLU A 80 -0.05 24.33 -2.51
N ALA A 81 -0.21 24.36 -1.19
CA ALA A 81 0.59 23.58 -0.24
C ALA A 81 -0.33 22.98 0.81
N GLU A 82 -0.13 21.69 1.09
CA GLU A 82 -0.90 20.92 2.07
C GLU A 82 0.01 19.93 2.80
N HIS A 83 -0.40 19.55 4.00
CA HIS A 83 0.36 18.58 4.78
C HIS A 83 -0.52 17.49 5.34
N THR A 84 0.11 16.35 5.63
CA THR A 84 -0.49 15.24 6.38
C THR A 84 0.40 14.86 7.55
N PHE A 85 -0.25 14.40 8.61
CA PHE A 85 0.39 13.78 9.77
C PHE A 85 -0.35 12.51 10.12
N SER A 86 0.40 11.43 10.35
CA SER A 86 -0.13 10.18 10.91
C SER A 86 0.72 9.71 12.08
N PHE A 87 0.07 9.04 13.02
CA PHE A 87 0.71 8.34 14.14
C PHE A 87 0.00 7.04 14.38
N SER A 88 0.75 5.93 14.42
CA SER A 88 0.22 4.58 14.67
C SER A 88 0.91 3.96 15.88
N LEU A 89 0.11 3.28 16.69
CA LEU A 89 0.57 2.45 17.79
C LEU A 89 0.13 1.01 17.54
N PHE A 90 1.09 0.11 17.36
CA PHE A 90 0.84 -1.30 17.09
C PHE A 90 1.02 -2.11 18.38
N LEU A 91 -0.06 -2.66 18.90
CA LEU A 91 -0.09 -3.47 20.10
C LEU A 91 -0.38 -4.92 19.75
N GLY A 92 0.56 -5.81 20.07
CA GLY A 92 0.40 -7.24 19.90
C GLY A 92 0.35 -7.98 21.25
N ARG A 93 -0.48 -9.03 21.34
CA ARG A 93 -0.55 -9.92 22.50
C ARG A 93 -0.59 -11.37 22.06
N ARG A 94 0.37 -12.18 22.49
CA ARG A 94 0.26 -13.65 22.39
C ARG A 94 -0.80 -14.16 23.33
N LEU A 95 -1.76 -14.91 22.79
CA LEU A 95 -2.87 -15.48 23.54
C LEU A 95 -2.59 -16.93 23.93
N TRP A 96 -2.09 -17.73 22.98
CA TRP A 96 -1.66 -19.11 23.11
C TRP A 96 -0.57 -19.42 22.07
N GLU A 97 -0.10 -20.66 22.00
CA GLU A 97 0.85 -21.09 20.98
C GLU A 97 0.18 -21.03 19.58
N GLY A 98 0.73 -20.19 18.68
CA GLY A 98 0.19 -19.92 17.35
C GLY A 98 -0.86 -18.81 17.29
N GLY A 99 -1.47 -18.43 18.44
CA GLY A 99 -2.55 -17.45 18.50
C GLY A 99 -2.10 -16.07 19.01
N GLU A 100 -2.36 -15.03 18.21
CA GLU A 100 -1.93 -13.66 18.45
C GLU A 100 -3.11 -12.69 18.24
N LEU A 101 -3.19 -11.64 19.07
CA LEU A 101 -4.14 -10.54 18.95
C LEU A 101 -3.39 -9.26 18.65
N PHE A 102 -3.87 -8.48 17.69
CA PHE A 102 -3.32 -7.19 17.34
C PHE A 102 -4.37 -6.09 17.45
N PHE A 103 -3.94 -4.93 17.93
CA PHE A 103 -4.78 -3.74 18.04
C PHE A 103 -3.95 -2.51 17.68
N ASP A 104 -4.38 -1.76 16.66
CA ASP A 104 -3.68 -0.59 16.15
C ASP A 104 -4.59 0.64 16.19
N PRO A 105 -4.52 1.46 17.25
CA PRO A 105 -5.04 2.81 17.25
C PRO A 105 -4.17 3.69 16.37
N GLU A 106 -4.80 4.42 15.47
CA GLU A 106 -4.13 5.30 14.51
C GLU A 106 -4.76 6.70 14.55
N PHE A 107 -3.93 7.72 14.32
CA PHE A 107 -4.34 9.11 14.35
C PHE A 107 -3.90 9.78 13.06
N PHE A 108 -4.83 10.51 12.42
CA PHE A 108 -4.59 11.23 11.16
C PHE A 108 -4.94 12.70 11.29
N GLN A 109 -4.20 13.54 10.56
CA GLN A 109 -4.53 14.96 10.41
C GLN A 109 -4.00 15.47 9.07
N GLY A 110 -4.66 16.50 8.52
CA GLY A 110 -4.24 17.18 7.30
C GLY A 110 -5.01 16.74 6.06
N TYR A 111 -4.53 17.20 4.92
CA TYR A 111 -5.14 16.97 3.60
C TYR A 111 -4.07 16.63 2.57
N GLY A 112 -4.41 15.82 1.58
CA GLY A 112 -3.67 15.77 0.32
C GLY A 112 -3.97 17.01 -0.53
N LEU A 113 -3.08 17.34 -1.47
CA LEU A 113 -3.26 18.41 -2.43
C LEU A 113 -4.63 18.30 -3.11
N SER A 114 -5.32 19.44 -3.25
CA SER A 114 -6.68 19.55 -3.79
C SER A 114 -7.68 18.58 -3.11
N ARG A 115 -7.44 18.25 -1.83
CA ARG A 115 -8.22 17.28 -1.05
C ARG A 115 -8.25 15.89 -1.70
N THR A 116 -7.14 15.51 -2.31
CA THR A 116 -6.97 14.22 -3.04
C THR A 116 -7.85 14.11 -4.28
N LEU A 117 -8.22 15.22 -4.92
CA LEU A 117 -9.05 15.26 -6.12
C LEU A 117 -8.21 15.53 -7.38
N GLY A 118 -8.69 15.07 -8.54
CA GLY A 118 -8.28 15.49 -9.87
C GLY A 118 -6.98 14.87 -10.40
N ILE A 119 -6.38 13.92 -9.67
CA ILE A 119 -5.29 13.05 -10.13
C ILE A 119 -5.64 11.63 -9.70
N ALA A 120 -5.70 10.68 -10.63
CA ALA A 120 -6.07 9.30 -10.32
C ALA A 120 -5.00 8.61 -9.48
N GLY A 121 -3.72 8.72 -9.86
CA GLY A 121 -2.57 8.38 -9.02
C GLY A 121 -2.22 9.56 -8.13
N PHE A 122 -3.00 9.80 -7.08
CA PHE A 122 -2.80 10.97 -6.22
C PHE A 122 -1.41 10.99 -5.55
N PRO A 123 -0.81 12.18 -5.37
CA PRO A 123 0.61 12.31 -5.04
C PRO A 123 1.03 11.85 -3.65
N ASN A 124 0.10 11.66 -2.71
CA ASN A 124 0.39 11.29 -1.33
C ASN A 124 -0.48 10.11 -0.91
N GLY A 125 0.06 8.90 -0.99
CA GLY A 125 -0.62 7.68 -0.58
C GLY A 125 -0.88 7.55 0.93
N GLU A 126 -0.27 8.43 1.74
CA GLU A 126 -0.55 8.54 3.17
C GLU A 126 -1.74 9.46 3.47
N ALA A 127 -2.22 10.22 2.50
CA ALA A 127 -3.37 11.10 2.67
C ALA A 127 -4.67 10.31 2.71
N VAL A 128 -5.44 10.46 3.78
CA VAL A 128 -6.83 10.01 3.83
C VAL A 128 -7.67 10.89 2.90
N LYS A 129 -8.44 10.29 2.00
CA LYS A 129 -9.22 11.02 0.98
C LYS A 129 -10.16 12.08 1.57
N ALA A 130 -10.80 11.79 2.69
CA ALA A 130 -11.64 12.79 3.38
C ALA A 130 -10.85 13.95 3.95
N GLY A 131 -9.58 13.70 4.34
CA GLY A 131 -8.76 14.61 5.12
C GLY A 131 -9.40 15.01 6.45
N PHE A 132 -8.61 15.46 7.39
CA PHE A 132 -9.09 15.86 8.71
C PHE A 132 -8.37 17.13 9.18
N ALA A 133 -9.14 18.21 9.41
CA ALA A 133 -8.58 19.46 9.94
C ALA A 133 -7.96 19.30 11.33
N ASN A 134 -8.51 18.41 12.15
CA ASN A 134 -8.05 18.10 13.50
C ASN A 134 -7.62 16.65 13.59
N LEU A 135 -6.81 16.34 14.60
CA LEU A 135 -6.38 14.98 14.86
C LEU A 135 -7.59 14.04 15.00
N HIS A 136 -7.67 13.07 14.12
CA HIS A 136 -8.75 12.10 14.02
C HIS A 136 -8.25 10.73 14.44
N TYR A 137 -8.97 10.09 15.34
CA TYR A 137 -8.71 8.72 15.81
C TYR A 137 -9.41 7.69 14.93
N ASN A 138 -8.72 6.61 14.62
CA ASN A 138 -9.30 5.42 14.00
C ASN A 138 -8.79 4.14 14.68
N THR A 139 -9.64 3.13 14.80
CA THR A 139 -9.22 1.75 15.04
C THR A 139 -8.90 1.14 13.69
N SER A 140 -7.64 1.21 13.30
CA SER A 140 -7.18 0.78 11.97
C SER A 140 -7.11 -0.74 11.88
N ARG A 141 -6.59 -1.40 12.93
CA ARG A 141 -6.57 -2.85 13.00
C ARG A 141 -7.04 -3.34 14.36
N LEU A 142 -7.83 -4.41 14.33
CA LEU A 142 -8.20 -5.21 15.49
C LEU A 142 -8.51 -6.63 15.00
N PHE A 143 -7.56 -7.54 15.12
CA PHE A 143 -7.71 -8.88 14.55
C PHE A 143 -6.96 -9.94 15.36
N ILE A 144 -7.38 -11.19 15.18
CA ILE A 144 -6.70 -12.38 15.67
C ILE A 144 -6.00 -13.04 14.49
N ARG A 145 -4.73 -13.41 14.70
CA ARG A 145 -3.91 -14.24 13.81
C ARG A 145 -3.70 -15.60 14.47
N GLU A 146 -3.86 -16.68 13.69
CA GLU A 146 -3.59 -18.05 14.15
C GLU A 146 -2.73 -18.76 13.11
N ALA A 147 -1.58 -19.31 13.52
CA ALA A 147 -0.65 -20.05 12.68
C ALA A 147 -0.67 -21.54 12.99
N PHE A 148 -0.96 -22.37 11.99
CA PHE A 148 -0.95 -23.83 12.05
C PHE A 148 0.26 -24.35 11.28
N GLY A 149 1.24 -24.91 11.99
CA GLY A 149 2.47 -25.46 11.41
C GLY A 149 2.27 -26.88 10.89
N PHE A 150 2.90 -27.18 9.74
CA PHE A 150 2.89 -28.51 9.11
C PHE A 150 4.32 -29.03 8.87
N GLY A 151 5.35 -28.37 9.43
CA GLY A 151 6.76 -28.76 9.30
C GLY A 151 7.47 -28.07 8.12
N GLY A 152 8.28 -28.83 7.38
CA GLY A 152 9.10 -28.25 6.29
C GLY A 152 10.38 -27.54 6.76
N GLY A 153 10.70 -27.61 8.05
CA GLY A 153 11.76 -26.86 8.73
C GLY A 153 11.22 -25.65 9.47
N LYS A 154 12.11 -24.86 10.07
CA LYS A 154 11.77 -23.60 10.73
C LYS A 154 12.23 -22.39 9.91
N GLU A 155 11.49 -21.33 9.98
CA GLU A 155 11.76 -20.01 9.42
C GLU A 155 11.73 -19.01 10.57
N THR A 156 12.75 -18.14 10.64
CA THR A 156 12.78 -17.05 11.59
C THR A 156 11.98 -15.88 11.04
N LEU A 157 11.00 -15.44 11.79
CA LEU A 157 10.19 -14.25 11.49
C LEU A 157 10.71 -13.07 12.31
N GLU A 158 10.76 -11.92 11.68
CA GLU A 158 11.01 -10.66 12.38
C GLU A 158 9.71 -10.08 12.93
N ALA A 159 9.79 -9.16 13.91
CA ALA A 159 8.64 -8.43 14.38
C ALA A 159 8.08 -7.52 13.29
N ASP A 160 6.76 -7.51 13.17
CA ASP A 160 6.01 -6.72 12.22
C ASP A 160 4.72 -6.27 12.91
N PRO A 161 4.06 -5.18 12.53
CA PRO A 161 2.75 -4.80 13.08
C PRO A 161 1.69 -5.90 13.10
N ARG A 162 1.87 -7.00 12.35
CA ARG A 162 0.90 -8.09 12.18
C ARG A 162 1.42 -9.46 12.59
N GLN A 163 2.65 -9.57 13.11
CA GLN A 163 3.23 -10.82 13.58
C GLN A 163 4.29 -10.57 14.66
N PHE A 164 4.47 -11.52 15.56
CA PHE A 164 5.58 -11.51 16.49
C PHE A 164 6.86 -12.03 15.85
N ALA A 165 8.01 -11.55 16.35
CA ALA A 165 9.27 -12.22 16.09
C ALA A 165 9.26 -13.62 16.71
N GLY A 166 9.86 -14.58 16.01
CA GLY A 166 9.93 -15.95 16.47
C GLY A 166 10.28 -16.94 15.37
N GLU A 167 10.04 -18.21 15.63
CA GLU A 167 10.21 -19.27 14.66
C GLU A 167 8.87 -19.93 14.36
N GLU A 168 8.51 -20.00 13.09
CA GLU A 168 7.35 -20.74 12.60
C GLU A 168 7.77 -21.85 11.64
N ASP A 169 6.88 -22.81 11.39
CA ASP A 169 7.10 -23.82 10.37
C ASP A 169 7.12 -23.17 8.97
N VAL A 170 8.00 -23.64 8.11
CA VAL A 170 8.05 -23.19 6.70
C VAL A 170 6.73 -23.49 5.99
N ASP A 171 6.23 -24.73 6.16
CA ASP A 171 4.93 -25.12 5.63
C ASP A 171 3.87 -24.84 6.70
N ARG A 172 3.04 -23.83 6.49
CA ARG A 172 2.02 -23.39 7.47
C ARG A 172 0.80 -22.76 6.80
N LEU A 173 -0.32 -22.85 7.49
CA LEU A 173 -1.53 -22.10 7.23
C LEU A 173 -1.64 -21.00 8.29
N VAL A 174 -1.79 -19.77 7.86
CA VAL A 174 -2.08 -18.63 8.75
C VAL A 174 -3.49 -18.14 8.46
N LEU A 175 -4.29 -17.95 9.51
CA LEU A 175 -5.63 -17.38 9.43
C LEU A 175 -5.65 -16.05 10.21
N SER A 176 -6.14 -15.00 9.57
CA SER A 176 -6.36 -13.69 10.19
C SER A 176 -7.82 -13.31 10.07
N VAL A 177 -8.45 -12.90 11.18
CA VAL A 177 -9.87 -12.53 11.21
C VAL A 177 -10.07 -11.30 12.07
N GLY A 178 -10.75 -10.29 11.52
CA GLY A 178 -11.06 -9.04 12.20
C GLY A 178 -11.01 -7.84 11.28
N LYS A 179 -10.67 -6.66 11.80
CA LYS A 179 -10.49 -5.43 11.04
C LYS A 179 -9.03 -5.24 10.66
N PHE A 180 -8.75 -4.97 9.38
CA PHE A 180 -7.42 -4.69 8.81
C PHE A 180 -7.57 -4.11 7.39
N SER A 181 -6.47 -3.68 6.79
CA SER A 181 -6.47 -3.30 5.38
C SER A 181 -6.25 -4.53 4.49
N ALA A 182 -6.89 -4.58 3.32
CA ALA A 182 -6.67 -5.66 2.37
C ALA A 182 -5.22 -5.67 1.87
N ASN A 183 -4.60 -4.50 1.68
CA ASN A 183 -3.21 -4.38 1.26
C ASN A 183 -2.19 -4.80 2.32
N ASP A 184 -2.60 -5.07 3.56
CA ASP A 184 -1.73 -5.71 4.56
C ASP A 184 -1.31 -7.13 4.16
N PHE A 185 -2.07 -7.79 3.28
CA PHE A 185 -1.89 -9.21 2.92
C PHE A 185 -1.69 -9.45 1.43
N PHE A 186 -2.03 -8.47 0.58
CA PHE A 186 -2.04 -8.62 -0.87
C PHE A 186 -1.22 -7.51 -1.54
N ASP A 187 -0.78 -7.77 -2.78
CA ASP A 187 -0.04 -6.84 -3.64
C ASP A 187 1.26 -6.27 -3.04
N ASP A 188 1.87 -7.00 -2.13
CA ASP A 188 3.16 -6.63 -1.54
C ASP A 188 4.26 -6.49 -2.59
N ASN A 189 5.27 -5.65 -2.31
CA ASN A 189 6.46 -5.49 -3.14
C ASN A 189 7.63 -4.92 -2.32
N ASP A 190 8.79 -5.55 -2.40
CA ASP A 190 9.95 -5.19 -1.58
C ASP A 190 10.47 -3.76 -1.85
N TYR A 191 10.17 -3.18 -3.01
CA TYR A 191 10.72 -1.90 -3.47
C TYR A 191 9.68 -0.79 -3.64
N SER A 192 8.39 -1.13 -3.55
CA SER A 192 7.30 -0.19 -3.74
C SER A 192 6.00 -0.68 -3.10
N HIS A 193 5.84 -0.43 -1.81
CA HIS A 193 4.63 -0.83 -1.08
C HIS A 193 4.33 0.07 0.13
N ASP A 194 5.26 0.90 0.58
CA ASP A 194 5.06 1.78 1.73
C ASP A 194 5.26 3.26 1.35
N PRO A 195 4.20 4.08 1.35
CA PRO A 195 4.30 5.50 1.02
C PRO A 195 5.07 6.32 2.07
N ARG A 196 5.36 5.75 3.25
CA ARG A 196 6.09 6.43 4.32
C ARG A 196 7.60 6.37 4.12
N THR A 197 8.11 5.34 3.43
CA THR A 197 9.55 5.06 3.30
C THR A 197 10.00 4.78 1.88
N GLN A 198 9.07 4.64 0.92
CA GLN A 198 9.31 4.33 -0.48
C GLN A 198 8.61 5.35 -1.39
N PHE A 199 8.05 4.91 -2.53
CA PHE A 199 7.28 5.77 -3.43
C PHE A 199 5.99 6.23 -2.76
N MET A 200 5.72 7.54 -2.82
CA MET A 200 4.54 8.16 -2.21
C MET A 200 3.30 8.10 -3.08
N ASN A 201 3.48 8.12 -4.41
CA ASN A 201 2.36 8.15 -5.33
C ASN A 201 1.52 6.89 -5.22
N TRP A 202 0.20 7.06 -5.06
CA TRP A 202 -0.75 5.96 -4.93
C TRP A 202 -0.60 4.88 -6.00
N ALA A 203 -0.47 5.27 -7.27
CA ALA A 203 -0.40 4.35 -8.39
C ALA A 203 0.97 3.65 -8.54
N LEU A 204 1.95 3.99 -7.70
CA LEU A 204 3.26 3.35 -7.66
C LEU A 204 3.37 2.34 -6.51
N TRP A 205 2.90 2.67 -5.31
CA TRP A 205 3.11 1.78 -4.18
C TRP A 205 2.08 0.63 -4.11
N GLU A 206 1.02 0.69 -4.93
CA GLU A 206 0.00 -0.35 -5.06
C GLU A 206 -0.40 -0.56 -6.53
N SER A 207 -1.05 -1.68 -6.83
CA SER A 207 -1.64 -1.96 -8.14
C SER A 207 -2.85 -1.06 -8.36
N ALA A 208 -2.67 0.02 -9.13
CA ALA A 208 -3.62 1.13 -9.19
C ALA A 208 -5.04 0.76 -9.69
N ALA A 209 -5.21 -0.31 -10.45
CA ALA A 209 -6.53 -0.80 -10.86
C ALA A 209 -7.09 -1.89 -9.93
N TRP A 210 -6.60 -1.99 -8.70
CA TRP A 210 -7.19 -2.83 -7.67
C TRP A 210 -8.09 -2.00 -6.76
N ASP A 211 -9.39 -2.03 -7.01
CA ASP A 211 -10.42 -1.39 -6.19
C ASP A 211 -10.68 -2.26 -4.94
N TYR A 212 -9.74 -2.24 -3.99
CA TYR A 212 -9.78 -3.13 -2.84
C TYR A 212 -10.85 -2.71 -1.82
N PRO A 213 -11.51 -3.69 -1.16
CA PRO A 213 -12.55 -3.42 -0.18
C PRO A 213 -12.03 -2.67 1.04
N ALA A 214 -12.59 -1.51 1.32
CA ALA A 214 -12.25 -0.72 2.50
C ALA A 214 -13.27 0.39 2.79
N ASP A 215 -13.31 0.84 4.04
CA ASP A 215 -13.98 2.07 4.43
C ASP A 215 -13.21 3.32 3.94
N ILE A 216 -13.74 4.51 4.18
CA ILE A 216 -13.13 5.80 3.78
C ILE A 216 -11.68 5.98 4.26
N VAL A 217 -11.25 5.26 5.28
CA VAL A 217 -9.92 5.37 5.90
C VAL A 217 -8.95 4.29 5.39
N GLY A 218 -9.46 3.25 4.71
CA GLY A 218 -8.64 2.19 4.12
C GLY A 218 -8.69 0.84 4.82
N PHE A 219 -9.65 0.59 5.70
CA PHE A 219 -9.77 -0.64 6.48
C PHE A 219 -11.14 -1.29 6.29
N SER A 220 -11.19 -2.62 6.45
CA SER A 220 -12.42 -3.39 6.38
C SER A 220 -12.42 -4.55 7.36
N ASP A 221 -13.60 -5.00 7.76
CA ASP A 221 -13.77 -6.27 8.48
C ASP A 221 -13.65 -7.43 7.49
N GLY A 222 -12.82 -8.44 7.82
CA GLY A 222 -12.58 -9.53 6.88
C GLY A 222 -11.92 -10.76 7.50
N ALA A 223 -11.63 -11.70 6.63
CA ALA A 223 -10.87 -12.90 6.94
C ALA A 223 -9.89 -13.20 5.81
N VAL A 224 -8.66 -13.55 6.17
CA VAL A 224 -7.60 -13.93 5.24
C VAL A 224 -7.01 -15.27 5.64
N ALA A 225 -6.76 -16.13 4.65
CA ALA A 225 -6.05 -17.39 4.78
C ALA A 225 -4.79 -17.36 3.90
N GLU A 226 -3.63 -17.69 4.48
CA GLU A 226 -2.35 -17.73 3.80
C GLU A 226 -1.75 -19.13 3.92
N TRP A 227 -1.61 -19.83 2.81
CA TRP A 227 -0.92 -21.11 2.75
C TRP A 227 0.52 -20.91 2.31
N ASN A 228 1.42 -20.98 3.26
CA ASN A 228 2.85 -20.77 3.07
C ASN A 228 3.59 -22.07 2.81
N THR A 229 4.55 -22.02 1.87
CA THR A 229 5.56 -23.03 1.61
C THR A 229 6.91 -22.35 1.40
N ARG A 230 8.00 -23.10 1.31
CA ARG A 230 9.34 -22.55 1.09
C ARG A 230 9.45 -21.58 -0.09
N SER A 231 8.73 -21.83 -1.18
CA SER A 231 8.89 -21.08 -2.43
C SER A 231 7.63 -20.41 -2.94
N SER A 232 6.50 -20.59 -2.27
CA SER A 232 5.24 -20.01 -2.71
C SER A 232 4.30 -19.75 -1.54
N THR A 233 3.37 -18.83 -1.74
CA THR A 233 2.26 -18.59 -0.83
C THR A 233 0.99 -18.42 -1.64
N TRP A 234 -0.10 -19.02 -1.19
CA TRP A 234 -1.44 -18.73 -1.65
C TRP A 234 -2.14 -17.91 -0.60
N HIS A 235 -2.75 -16.80 -1.03
CA HIS A 235 -3.56 -15.95 -0.17
C HIS A 235 -4.99 -15.95 -0.68
N TYR A 236 -5.96 -16.09 0.21
CA TYR A 236 -7.36 -15.86 -0.09
C TYR A 236 -7.96 -14.97 0.96
N GLY A 237 -8.62 -13.89 0.54
CA GLY A 237 -9.29 -12.95 1.41
C GLY A 237 -10.76 -12.76 1.05
N ILE A 238 -11.58 -12.52 2.07
CA ILE A 238 -12.94 -12.04 1.95
C ILE A 238 -13.12 -10.86 2.92
N PHE A 239 -13.69 -9.77 2.42
CA PHE A 239 -13.82 -8.50 3.12
C PHE A 239 -15.23 -7.96 2.97
N MET A 240 -15.66 -7.13 3.92
CA MET A 240 -16.84 -6.31 3.76
C MET A 240 -16.61 -5.22 2.72
N GLU A 241 -17.67 -4.77 2.08
CA GLU A 241 -17.68 -3.59 1.23
C GLU A 241 -18.49 -2.49 1.93
N PRO A 242 -18.15 -1.21 1.74
CA PRO A 242 -18.95 -0.14 2.30
C PRO A 242 -20.35 -0.05 1.67
N THR A 243 -21.28 0.60 2.37
CA THR A 243 -22.66 0.79 1.91
C THR A 243 -22.78 1.70 0.69
N GLU A 244 -21.77 2.51 0.43
CA GLU A 244 -21.67 3.44 -0.69
C GLU A 244 -20.19 3.67 -1.04
N SER A 245 -19.93 4.14 -2.24
CA SER A 245 -18.57 4.47 -2.69
C SER A 245 -17.88 5.42 -1.72
N ASN A 246 -16.67 5.04 -1.28
CA ASN A 246 -15.88 5.75 -0.26
C ASN A 246 -16.64 6.00 1.05
N GLY A 247 -17.53 5.08 1.42
CA GLY A 247 -18.38 5.17 2.60
C GLY A 247 -17.61 4.85 3.89
N ALA A 248 -18.08 5.43 5.01
CA ALA A 248 -17.53 5.17 6.33
C ALA A 248 -18.21 3.96 7.04
N ARG A 249 -19.19 3.34 6.43
CA ARG A 249 -19.97 2.23 7.01
C ARG A 249 -19.90 1.03 6.13
N GLU A 250 -19.59 -0.11 6.73
CA GLU A 250 -19.62 -1.41 6.09
C GLU A 250 -21.06 -1.90 5.83
N ASP A 251 -21.28 -2.57 4.71
CA ASP A 251 -22.51 -3.30 4.41
C ASP A 251 -22.38 -4.75 4.89
N TYR A 252 -22.94 -5.06 6.05
CA TYR A 252 -22.86 -6.39 6.66
C TYR A 252 -23.76 -7.45 5.98
N HIS A 253 -24.31 -7.17 4.80
CA HIS A 253 -25.01 -8.17 4.00
C HIS A 253 -24.03 -8.98 3.14
N LEU A 254 -23.19 -9.82 3.76
CA LEU A 254 -22.13 -10.62 3.10
C LEU A 254 -22.57 -11.33 1.82
N GLY A 255 -23.81 -11.73 1.71
CA GLY A 255 -24.36 -12.35 0.49
C GLY A 255 -24.57 -11.38 -0.67
N LYS A 256 -24.38 -10.07 -0.47
CA LYS A 256 -24.65 -9.02 -1.46
C LYS A 256 -23.51 -8.00 -1.56
N ALA A 257 -22.76 -7.78 -0.48
CA ALA A 257 -21.68 -6.83 -0.39
C ALA A 257 -20.46 -7.52 0.21
N HIS A 258 -19.47 -7.79 -0.64
CA HIS A 258 -18.20 -8.39 -0.24
C HIS A 258 -17.17 -8.24 -1.34
N GLY A 259 -15.93 -8.07 -0.96
CA GLY A 259 -14.78 -8.22 -1.84
C GLY A 259 -14.07 -9.53 -1.58
N GLN A 260 -13.69 -10.22 -2.64
CA GLN A 260 -12.89 -11.44 -2.57
C GLN A 260 -11.64 -11.28 -3.42
N ILE A 261 -10.52 -11.80 -2.92
CA ILE A 261 -9.25 -11.78 -3.63
C ILE A 261 -8.53 -13.11 -3.44
N LEU A 262 -7.97 -13.62 -4.52
CA LEU A 262 -7.09 -14.77 -4.55
C LEU A 262 -5.75 -14.33 -5.13
N GLN A 263 -4.67 -14.55 -4.39
CA GLN A 263 -3.31 -14.24 -4.83
C GLN A 263 -2.40 -15.46 -4.72
N PHE A 264 -1.46 -15.55 -5.66
CA PHE A 264 -0.38 -16.52 -5.66
C PHE A 264 0.97 -15.81 -5.75
N ASP A 265 1.84 -16.09 -4.80
CA ASP A 265 3.22 -15.60 -4.75
C ASP A 265 4.20 -16.71 -5.09
N ARG A 266 5.18 -16.37 -5.91
CA ARG A 266 6.29 -17.26 -6.24
C ARG A 266 7.62 -16.58 -5.95
N ARG A 267 8.36 -17.11 -4.97
CA ARG A 267 9.74 -16.73 -4.65
C ARG A 267 10.69 -17.51 -5.53
N TYR A 268 11.69 -16.85 -6.10
CA TYR A 268 12.66 -17.47 -6.99
C TYR A 268 14.04 -16.82 -6.85
N ILE A 269 15.06 -17.47 -7.41
CA ILE A 269 16.43 -16.96 -7.46
C ILE A 269 16.90 -16.98 -8.92
N VAL A 270 17.35 -15.83 -9.40
CA VAL A 270 17.94 -15.66 -10.74
C VAL A 270 19.33 -15.06 -10.60
N GLY A 271 20.35 -15.75 -11.12
CA GLY A 271 21.73 -15.30 -11.01
C GLY A 271 22.26 -15.17 -9.58
N GLY A 272 21.70 -15.95 -8.63
CA GLY A 272 22.05 -15.88 -7.21
C GLY A 272 21.35 -14.74 -6.44
N ARG A 273 20.37 -14.06 -7.04
CA ARG A 273 19.63 -12.94 -6.48
C ARG A 273 18.15 -13.27 -6.34
N SER A 274 17.56 -12.79 -5.24
CA SER A 274 16.17 -13.08 -4.89
C SER A 274 15.20 -12.24 -5.75
N GLY A 275 14.06 -12.83 -6.03
CA GLY A 275 12.93 -12.16 -6.65
C GLY A 275 11.63 -12.83 -6.23
N THR A 276 10.55 -12.08 -6.31
CA THR A 276 9.20 -12.56 -6.07
C THR A 276 8.28 -12.05 -7.18
N THR A 277 7.37 -12.89 -7.60
CA THR A 277 6.30 -12.51 -8.50
C THR A 277 4.98 -12.89 -7.88
N ARG A 278 4.01 -12.00 -8.00
CA ARG A 278 2.68 -12.10 -7.42
C ARG A 278 1.65 -11.92 -8.51
N TRP A 279 0.60 -12.71 -8.48
CA TRP A 279 -0.55 -12.59 -9.36
C TRP A 279 -1.81 -12.68 -8.53
N PHE A 280 -2.73 -11.75 -8.72
CA PHE A 280 -4.00 -11.80 -8.04
C PHE A 280 -5.17 -11.59 -9.01
N ALA A 281 -6.32 -12.11 -8.59
CA ALA A 281 -7.62 -11.83 -9.17
C ALA A 281 -8.58 -11.44 -8.06
N TYR A 282 -9.42 -10.44 -8.31
CA TYR A 282 -10.41 -10.01 -7.35
C TYR A 282 -11.82 -9.96 -7.94
N TRP A 283 -12.79 -10.11 -7.06
CA TRP A 283 -14.19 -9.98 -7.34
C TRP A 283 -14.87 -9.23 -6.21
N ASN A 284 -15.33 -8.02 -6.51
CA ASN A 284 -16.10 -7.19 -5.59
C ASN A 284 -17.56 -7.23 -5.98
N GLN A 285 -18.43 -7.30 -5.00
CA GLN A 285 -19.87 -7.15 -5.13
C GLN A 285 -20.34 -6.12 -4.10
N ALA A 286 -20.94 -5.01 -4.57
CA ALA A 286 -21.40 -3.92 -3.72
C ALA A 286 -22.53 -3.13 -4.39
N HIS A 287 -23.07 -2.15 -3.67
CA HIS A 287 -24.15 -1.30 -4.18
C HIS A 287 -23.59 -0.19 -5.09
N MET A 288 -23.10 -0.58 -6.27
CA MET A 288 -22.35 0.23 -7.22
C MET A 288 -23.23 0.85 -8.31
N GLY A 289 -22.89 2.06 -8.75
CA GLY A 289 -23.44 2.70 -9.93
C GLY A 289 -22.85 2.13 -11.23
N SER A 290 -23.51 2.37 -12.35
CA SER A 290 -23.08 1.92 -13.69
C SER A 290 -22.74 3.11 -14.56
N TYR A 291 -21.50 3.21 -15.00
CA TYR A 291 -21.06 4.26 -15.92
C TYR A 291 -21.89 4.30 -17.21
N ALA A 292 -22.17 3.13 -17.82
CA ALA A 292 -22.92 3.06 -19.06
C ALA A 292 -24.39 3.50 -18.89
N VAL A 293 -25.00 3.30 -17.73
CA VAL A 293 -26.37 3.74 -17.45
C VAL A 293 -26.39 5.23 -17.13
N ALA A 294 -25.42 5.70 -16.32
CA ALA A 294 -25.31 7.10 -15.94
C ALA A 294 -25.06 8.02 -17.16
N ALA A 295 -24.16 7.63 -18.07
CA ALA A 295 -23.86 8.38 -19.29
C ALA A 295 -25.05 8.54 -20.25
N GLN A 296 -26.11 7.71 -20.11
CA GLN A 296 -27.35 7.82 -20.93
C GLN A 296 -28.42 8.71 -20.27
N GLN A 297 -28.22 9.19 -19.08
CA GLN A 297 -29.16 10.05 -18.37
C GLN A 297 -29.09 11.47 -18.96
N GLN A 298 -30.17 12.21 -18.81
CA GLN A 298 -30.25 13.62 -19.27
C GLN A 298 -29.32 14.53 -18.47
N ASP A 299 -28.94 14.12 -17.28
CA ASP A 299 -28.01 14.76 -16.36
C ASP A 299 -27.09 13.67 -15.81
N PRO A 300 -25.94 13.40 -16.47
CA PRO A 300 -25.06 12.30 -16.12
C PRO A 300 -24.26 12.53 -14.83
N GLU A 301 -24.36 13.72 -14.22
CA GLU A 301 -23.54 14.11 -13.10
C GLU A 301 -23.66 13.20 -11.87
N ASP A 302 -24.78 12.48 -11.74
CA ASP A 302 -25.04 11.67 -10.55
C ASP A 302 -25.15 10.17 -10.84
N ILE A 303 -24.00 9.48 -10.77
CA ILE A 303 -23.94 8.01 -10.87
C ILE A 303 -24.72 7.31 -9.72
N ILE A 304 -24.96 8.01 -8.60
CA ILE A 304 -25.63 7.49 -7.41
C ILE A 304 -27.03 6.97 -7.77
N LEU A 305 -27.74 7.65 -8.67
CA LEU A 305 -29.09 7.25 -9.12
C LEU A 305 -29.12 5.90 -9.84
N THR A 306 -27.97 5.40 -10.28
CA THR A 306 -27.87 4.11 -11.00
C THR A 306 -27.42 2.97 -10.10
N ARG A 307 -27.15 3.22 -8.81
CA ARG A 307 -26.64 2.24 -7.86
C ARG A 307 -27.59 1.05 -7.67
N SER A 308 -27.04 -0.13 -7.73
CA SER A 308 -27.65 -1.41 -7.38
C SER A 308 -26.54 -2.41 -7.05
N TYR A 309 -26.87 -3.55 -6.45
CA TYR A 309 -25.85 -4.58 -6.22
C TYR A 309 -25.33 -5.10 -7.55
N ARG A 310 -24.04 -4.85 -7.80
CA ARG A 310 -23.31 -5.20 -9.02
C ARG A 310 -21.98 -5.82 -8.66
N SER A 311 -21.33 -6.40 -9.65
CA SER A 311 -19.99 -6.99 -9.52
C SER A 311 -18.99 -6.22 -10.36
N LYS A 312 -17.77 -6.09 -9.82
CA LYS A 312 -16.56 -5.65 -10.50
C LYS A 312 -15.52 -6.76 -10.38
N VAL A 313 -14.79 -7.01 -11.44
CA VAL A 313 -13.70 -8.00 -11.46
C VAL A 313 -12.42 -7.37 -11.99
N GLY A 314 -11.29 -7.80 -11.44
CA GLY A 314 -10.00 -7.33 -11.92
C GLY A 314 -8.88 -8.33 -11.66
N LEU A 315 -7.72 -8.00 -12.22
CA LEU A 315 -6.50 -8.79 -12.18
C LEU A 315 -5.31 -7.88 -11.92
N GLY A 316 -4.33 -8.37 -11.19
CA GLY A 316 -3.08 -7.68 -11.00
C GLY A 316 -1.89 -8.62 -10.93
N SER A 317 -0.73 -8.04 -11.17
CA SER A 317 0.54 -8.74 -11.05
C SER A 317 1.61 -7.76 -10.58
N SER A 318 2.40 -8.19 -9.60
CA SER A 318 3.50 -7.43 -9.01
C SER A 318 4.77 -8.29 -9.04
N TRP A 319 5.88 -7.70 -9.48
CA TRP A 319 7.19 -8.35 -9.53
C TRP A 319 8.23 -7.49 -8.87
N ASN A 320 9.07 -8.12 -8.08
CA ASN A 320 10.29 -7.49 -7.59
C ASN A 320 11.49 -8.41 -7.82
N GLN A 321 12.64 -7.80 -8.12
CA GLN A 321 13.88 -8.51 -8.39
C GLN A 321 15.08 -7.71 -7.88
N GLU A 322 15.90 -8.32 -7.07
CA GLU A 322 17.22 -7.80 -6.77
C GLU A 322 18.11 -7.89 -8.03
N LEU A 323 18.55 -6.75 -8.58
CA LEU A 323 19.42 -6.68 -9.75
C LEU A 323 20.88 -6.73 -9.36
N THR A 324 21.24 -6.00 -8.30
CA THR A 324 22.58 -5.96 -7.71
C THR A 324 22.44 -5.91 -6.19
N GLU A 325 23.54 -5.94 -5.43
CA GLU A 325 23.52 -5.73 -3.97
C GLU A 325 22.96 -4.37 -3.53
N SER A 326 22.80 -3.44 -4.44
CA SER A 326 22.37 -2.08 -4.15
C SER A 326 21.19 -1.63 -5.01
N ILE A 327 20.76 -2.42 -5.98
CA ILE A 327 19.69 -2.02 -6.91
C ILE A 327 18.64 -3.12 -6.94
N GLY A 328 17.43 -2.77 -6.57
CA GLY A 328 16.22 -3.53 -6.77
C GLY A 328 15.36 -2.92 -7.86
N ALA A 329 14.58 -3.74 -8.55
CA ALA A 329 13.62 -3.30 -9.54
C ALA A 329 12.25 -3.88 -9.25
N PHE A 330 11.22 -3.13 -9.60
CA PHE A 330 9.84 -3.62 -9.55
C PHE A 330 9.07 -3.32 -10.84
N LEU A 331 8.03 -4.10 -11.05
CA LEU A 331 7.06 -3.90 -12.14
C LEU A 331 5.69 -4.29 -11.60
N ARG A 332 4.65 -3.48 -11.89
CA ARG A 332 3.25 -3.79 -11.64
C ARG A 332 2.43 -3.62 -12.90
N ALA A 333 1.42 -4.45 -13.06
CA ALA A 333 0.39 -4.30 -14.07
C ALA A 333 -0.95 -4.72 -13.47
N SER A 334 -1.97 -3.92 -13.68
CA SER A 334 -3.31 -4.19 -13.17
C SER A 334 -4.39 -3.75 -14.16
N TRP A 335 -5.55 -4.39 -14.06
CA TRP A 335 -6.70 -4.16 -14.91
C TRP A 335 -7.99 -4.53 -14.16
N ASP A 336 -9.04 -3.75 -14.38
CA ASP A 336 -10.41 -4.10 -14.03
C ASP A 336 -11.37 -3.92 -15.20
N ASP A 337 -12.62 -4.37 -15.03
CA ASP A 337 -13.61 -4.35 -16.10
C ASP A 337 -14.21 -2.96 -16.37
N GLY A 338 -14.03 -1.98 -15.48
CA GLY A 338 -14.42 -0.57 -15.61
C GLY A 338 -15.87 -0.32 -15.98
N ARG A 339 -16.80 -1.18 -15.52
CA ARG A 339 -18.23 -1.08 -15.85
C ARG A 339 -19.02 -0.32 -14.81
N THR A 340 -18.54 -0.38 -13.57
CA THR A 340 -19.17 0.24 -12.41
C THR A 340 -18.27 1.32 -11.83
N GLU A 341 -18.85 2.22 -11.04
CA GLU A 341 -18.08 3.24 -10.31
C GLU A 341 -16.92 2.60 -9.53
N SER A 342 -15.84 3.35 -9.39
CA SER A 342 -14.80 3.02 -8.41
C SER A 342 -15.40 3.11 -7.03
N PHE A 343 -15.22 2.05 -6.23
CA PHE A 343 -16.02 1.93 -5.03
C PHE A 343 -15.26 2.36 -3.79
N THR A 344 -13.96 2.11 -3.77
CA THR A 344 -13.16 2.42 -2.59
C THR A 344 -12.08 3.45 -2.86
N PHE A 345 -11.05 3.15 -3.62
CA PHE A 345 -9.89 4.03 -3.70
C PHE A 345 -9.54 4.52 -5.10
N THR A 346 -9.69 3.71 -6.12
CA THR A 346 -9.02 3.98 -7.38
C THR A 346 -10.01 4.30 -8.49
N GLU A 347 -9.74 5.37 -9.21
CA GLU A 347 -10.38 5.65 -10.50
C GLU A 347 -9.38 5.37 -11.63
N VAL A 348 -8.87 4.14 -11.61
CA VAL A 348 -7.93 3.58 -12.58
C VAL A 348 -8.43 2.22 -12.99
N ASP A 349 -8.73 2.01 -14.28
CA ASP A 349 -9.16 0.70 -14.78
C ASP A 349 -7.99 -0.10 -15.40
N ARG A 350 -6.86 0.56 -15.69
CA ARG A 350 -5.65 -0.04 -16.27
C ARG A 350 -4.43 0.69 -15.80
N SER A 351 -3.42 -0.04 -15.36
CA SER A 351 -2.16 0.55 -14.95
C SER A 351 -0.97 -0.33 -15.30
N VAL A 352 0.13 0.31 -15.65
CA VAL A 352 1.45 -0.32 -15.74
C VAL A 352 2.45 0.62 -15.06
N ALA A 353 3.13 0.11 -14.04
CA ALA A 353 4.11 0.84 -13.25
C ALA A 353 5.43 0.06 -13.17
N GLY A 354 6.54 0.77 -13.04
CA GLY A 354 7.83 0.14 -12.81
C GLY A 354 8.89 1.14 -12.40
N GLY A 355 9.88 0.66 -11.65
CA GLY A 355 10.91 1.51 -11.09
C GLY A 355 12.08 0.77 -10.49
N LEU A 356 13.00 1.56 -9.95
CA LEU A 356 14.22 1.12 -9.30
C LEU A 356 14.30 1.70 -7.90
N SER A 357 14.73 0.89 -6.95
CA SER A 357 15.15 1.29 -5.61
C SER A 357 16.66 1.08 -5.49
N ILE A 358 17.38 2.08 -5.00
CA ILE A 358 18.84 2.12 -5.01
C ILE A 358 19.34 2.41 -3.60
N ALA A 359 19.97 1.42 -2.96
CA ALA A 359 20.62 1.60 -1.67
C ALA A 359 21.91 2.42 -1.79
N GLY A 360 22.16 3.28 -0.82
CA GLY A 360 23.22 4.29 -0.83
C GLY A 360 24.66 3.79 -0.66
N LYS A 361 24.92 2.50 -0.85
CA LYS A 361 26.28 1.92 -0.74
C LYS A 361 27.29 2.61 -1.67
N SER A 362 26.89 2.95 -2.89
CA SER A 362 27.76 3.58 -3.89
C SER A 362 28.19 5.00 -3.53
N TRP A 363 27.43 5.72 -2.72
CA TRP A 363 27.80 7.06 -2.20
C TRP A 363 28.11 7.07 -0.71
N ARG A 364 28.48 5.90 -0.15
CA ARG A 364 28.97 5.72 1.23
C ARG A 364 27.93 6.04 2.32
N ARG A 365 26.66 5.87 2.00
CA ARG A 365 25.56 6.00 2.93
C ARG A 365 24.63 4.78 2.80
N PRO A 366 25.06 3.60 3.29
CA PRO A 366 24.38 2.34 3.03
C PRO A 366 22.97 2.26 3.61
N ALA A 367 22.63 3.11 4.58
CA ALA A 367 21.31 3.19 5.16
C ALA A 367 20.32 4.02 4.31
N ASP A 368 20.82 4.94 3.47
CA ASP A 368 19.98 5.78 2.63
C ASP A 368 19.42 4.99 1.44
N THR A 369 18.29 5.44 0.93
CA THR A 369 17.63 4.87 -0.25
C THR A 369 17.22 5.97 -1.22
N ALA A 370 17.38 5.75 -2.50
CA ALA A 370 16.81 6.57 -3.56
C ALA A 370 15.92 5.72 -4.45
N GLY A 371 14.85 6.29 -4.96
CA GLY A 371 13.96 5.62 -5.91
C GLY A 371 13.65 6.48 -7.12
N ILE A 372 13.40 5.82 -8.25
CA ILE A 372 12.83 6.43 -9.45
C ILE A 372 11.87 5.45 -10.10
N ALA A 373 10.64 5.90 -10.40
CA ALA A 373 9.62 5.06 -11.00
C ALA A 373 8.71 5.86 -11.91
N ALA A 374 8.02 5.16 -12.81
CA ALA A 374 6.99 5.74 -13.64
C ALA A 374 5.77 4.83 -13.69
N VAL A 375 4.60 5.43 -13.89
CA VAL A 375 3.33 4.73 -14.09
C VAL A 375 2.53 5.39 -15.20
N VAL A 376 1.79 4.56 -15.93
CA VAL A 376 0.78 4.99 -16.93
C VAL A 376 -0.55 4.40 -16.52
N ASN A 377 -1.51 5.27 -16.23
CA ASN A 377 -2.87 4.92 -15.86
C ASN A 377 -3.84 5.18 -17.01
N GLY A 378 -4.90 4.40 -17.09
CA GLY A 378 -5.91 4.53 -18.13
C GLY A 378 -7.30 4.11 -17.65
N LEU A 379 -8.31 4.64 -18.34
CA LEU A 379 -9.73 4.36 -18.10
C LEU A 379 -10.29 3.32 -19.07
N SER A 380 -11.35 2.65 -18.64
CA SER A 380 -12.23 1.86 -19.52
C SER A 380 -12.99 2.77 -20.48
N ALA A 381 -13.55 2.18 -21.53
CA ALA A 381 -14.39 2.94 -22.44
C ALA A 381 -15.67 3.49 -21.78
N ASN A 382 -16.22 2.75 -20.78
CA ASN A 382 -17.44 3.17 -20.08
C ASN A 382 -17.18 4.35 -19.15
N GLN A 383 -16.12 4.28 -18.33
CA GLN A 383 -15.77 5.37 -17.42
C GLN A 383 -15.34 6.61 -18.20
N ARG A 384 -14.54 6.44 -19.26
CA ARG A 384 -14.15 7.55 -20.13
C ARG A 384 -15.37 8.25 -20.72
N HIS A 385 -16.31 7.50 -21.31
CA HIS A 385 -17.52 8.07 -21.87
C HIS A 385 -18.35 8.81 -20.81
N TYR A 386 -18.50 8.24 -19.63
CA TYR A 386 -19.20 8.87 -18.51
C TYR A 386 -18.59 10.23 -18.11
N LEU A 387 -17.25 10.31 -18.01
CA LEU A 387 -16.54 11.56 -17.69
C LEU A 387 -16.56 12.55 -18.87
N GLU A 388 -16.55 12.08 -20.13
CA GLU A 388 -16.69 12.92 -21.34
C GLU A 388 -18.07 13.62 -21.39
N GLU A 389 -19.12 12.96 -20.89
CA GLU A 389 -20.48 13.51 -20.77
C GLU A 389 -20.68 14.42 -19.53
N GLY A 390 -19.62 14.69 -18.78
CA GLY A 390 -19.65 15.57 -17.60
C GLY A 390 -19.90 14.86 -16.28
N GLY A 391 -19.88 13.52 -16.27
CA GLY A 391 -20.04 12.75 -15.04
C GLY A 391 -18.95 13.00 -14.01
N THR A 392 -19.27 12.78 -12.73
CA THR A 392 -18.34 12.90 -11.62
C THR A 392 -18.18 11.58 -10.89
N GLY A 393 -16.93 11.19 -10.64
CA GLY A 393 -16.56 10.03 -9.85
C GLY A 393 -16.20 10.39 -8.43
N LEU A 394 -15.50 9.48 -7.79
CA LEU A 394 -15.04 9.59 -6.40
C LEU A 394 -14.02 10.73 -6.21
N ILE A 395 -13.01 10.79 -7.09
CA ILE A 395 -11.95 11.81 -7.07
C ILE A 395 -11.78 12.52 -8.42
N LEU A 396 -12.41 12.04 -9.49
CA LEU A 396 -12.29 12.56 -10.85
C LEU A 396 -13.63 13.11 -11.36
N GLY A 397 -13.57 13.82 -12.48
CA GLY A 397 -14.73 14.41 -13.15
C GLY A 397 -14.84 15.90 -12.91
N ASP A 398 -14.44 16.67 -13.92
CA ASP A 398 -14.38 18.13 -13.87
C ASP A 398 -15.34 18.79 -14.88
N GLY A 399 -16.35 18.04 -15.34
CA GLY A 399 -17.42 18.52 -16.22
C GLY A 399 -17.14 18.31 -17.70
N ALA A 400 -15.91 17.97 -18.09
CA ALA A 400 -15.54 17.60 -19.46
C ALA A 400 -14.22 16.83 -19.47
N LEU A 401 -14.01 16.00 -20.49
CA LEU A 401 -12.79 15.21 -20.60
C LEU A 401 -12.24 15.23 -22.04
N SER A 402 -10.99 15.70 -22.18
CA SER A 402 -10.18 15.46 -23.37
C SER A 402 -9.20 14.35 -23.07
N TYR A 403 -9.66 13.11 -23.23
CA TYR A 403 -8.95 11.93 -22.73
C TYR A 403 -7.52 11.78 -23.24
N SER A 404 -6.62 11.55 -22.32
CA SER A 404 -5.27 11.01 -22.55
C SER A 404 -4.87 10.23 -21.30
N PRO A 405 -4.09 9.13 -21.41
CA PRO A 405 -3.59 8.44 -20.23
C PRO A 405 -2.89 9.40 -19.26
N GLU A 406 -3.10 9.18 -17.96
CA GLU A 406 -2.34 9.87 -16.93
C GLU A 406 -0.96 9.23 -16.82
N GLU A 407 0.09 10.02 -16.91
CA GLU A 407 1.47 9.58 -16.85
C GLU A 407 2.18 10.25 -15.68
N ILE A 408 2.76 9.46 -14.79
CA ILE A 408 3.42 9.96 -13.59
C ILE A 408 4.86 9.45 -13.55
N LEU A 409 5.78 10.35 -13.24
CA LEU A 409 7.17 10.04 -12.89
C LEU A 409 7.40 10.50 -11.46
N GLU A 410 7.95 9.63 -10.61
CA GLU A 410 8.33 9.96 -9.24
C GLU A 410 9.81 9.66 -9.00
N ALA A 411 10.45 10.50 -8.20
CA ALA A 411 11.80 10.28 -7.70
C ALA A 411 11.91 10.78 -6.26
N TYR A 412 12.44 9.94 -5.38
CA TYR A 412 12.64 10.27 -3.98
C TYR A 412 14.06 9.97 -3.50
N TYR A 413 14.43 10.58 -2.38
CA TYR A 413 15.63 10.26 -1.62
C TYR A 413 15.31 10.22 -0.13
N GLU A 414 15.57 9.08 0.53
CA GLU A 414 15.43 8.92 1.97
C GLU A 414 16.80 8.94 2.65
N PHE A 415 17.00 9.96 3.44
CA PHE A 415 18.17 10.12 4.29
C PHE A 415 17.90 9.49 5.65
N ARG A 416 18.70 8.50 6.02
CA ARG A 416 18.60 7.79 7.32
C ARG A 416 19.81 8.13 8.20
N PRO A 417 19.73 9.17 9.04
CA PRO A 417 20.83 9.55 9.94
C PRO A 417 20.97 8.59 11.12
N TRP A 418 19.88 8.02 11.59
CA TRP A 418 19.79 7.05 12.67
C TRP A 418 18.81 5.95 12.35
N HIS A 419 18.92 4.84 13.08
CA HIS A 419 17.91 3.79 13.05
C HIS A 419 16.53 4.37 13.43
N GLY A 420 15.51 4.06 12.65
CA GLY A 420 14.14 4.49 12.90
C GLY A 420 13.82 5.97 12.58
N LEU A 421 14.75 6.76 12.03
CA LEU A 421 14.47 8.11 11.55
C LEU A 421 14.85 8.27 10.09
N GLU A 422 13.89 8.64 9.29
CA GLU A 422 14.04 8.89 7.87
C GLU A 422 13.45 10.25 7.50
N PHE A 423 14.11 10.95 6.58
CA PHE A 423 13.54 12.15 5.97
C PHE A 423 14.15 12.40 4.60
N GLY A 424 13.37 13.01 3.72
CA GLY A 424 13.89 13.30 2.40
C GLY A 424 12.90 14.02 1.49
N PRO A 425 13.43 14.52 0.36
CA PRO A 425 12.62 15.11 -0.69
C PRO A 425 11.98 14.02 -1.55
N ASP A 426 10.82 14.38 -2.09
CA ASP A 426 10.13 13.66 -3.14
C ASP A 426 9.73 14.63 -4.26
N PHE A 427 9.77 14.16 -5.47
CA PHE A 427 9.39 14.90 -6.67
C PHE A 427 8.53 14.04 -7.57
N GLN A 428 7.36 14.57 -7.97
CA GLN A 428 6.49 13.92 -8.93
C GLN A 428 6.18 14.85 -10.11
N TYR A 429 6.17 14.29 -11.30
CA TYR A 429 5.77 14.97 -12.53
C TYR A 429 4.57 14.25 -13.14
N VAL A 430 3.44 14.93 -13.23
CA VAL A 430 2.16 14.37 -13.68
C VAL A 430 1.77 15.04 -14.99
N ARG A 431 1.62 14.22 -16.04
CA ARG A 431 1.02 14.62 -17.32
C ARG A 431 -0.42 14.17 -17.39
N ASN A 432 -1.27 15.01 -17.98
CA ASN A 432 -2.69 14.78 -18.14
C ASN A 432 -3.38 14.43 -16.81
N PRO A 433 -3.24 15.27 -15.75
CA PRO A 433 -3.85 15.00 -14.45
C PRO A 433 -5.35 14.74 -14.61
N GLY A 434 -5.84 13.67 -13.98
CA GLY A 434 -7.22 13.23 -14.11
C GLY A 434 -7.59 12.78 -15.52
N TYR A 435 -6.63 12.27 -16.29
CA TYR A 435 -6.76 11.84 -17.69
C TYR A 435 -7.08 12.96 -18.68
N ASN A 436 -6.89 14.23 -18.31
CA ASN A 436 -7.31 15.35 -19.12
C ASN A 436 -6.12 16.05 -19.80
N SER A 437 -6.01 15.93 -21.13
CA SER A 437 -4.90 16.48 -21.92
C SER A 437 -4.88 18.01 -22.02
N VAL A 438 -5.95 18.70 -21.63
CA VAL A 438 -5.99 20.17 -21.60
C VAL A 438 -5.63 20.75 -20.23
N ARG A 439 -5.16 19.88 -19.34
CA ARG A 439 -4.68 20.24 -17.99
C ARG A 439 -3.25 19.74 -17.78
N GLY A 440 -2.46 20.52 -17.04
CA GLY A 440 -1.08 20.15 -16.73
C GLY A 440 -0.08 20.47 -17.85
N PRO A 441 1.16 19.93 -17.82
CA PRO A 441 1.63 19.06 -16.73
C PRO A 441 1.79 19.82 -15.42
N VAL A 442 1.79 19.06 -14.30
CA VAL A 442 2.06 19.61 -12.99
C VAL A 442 3.28 18.92 -12.34
N SER A 443 4.09 19.71 -11.63
CA SER A 443 5.18 19.21 -10.80
C SER A 443 4.80 19.34 -9.33
N VAL A 444 4.79 18.23 -8.61
CA VAL A 444 4.56 18.17 -7.17
C VAL A 444 5.89 17.94 -6.47
N TYR A 445 6.13 18.68 -5.42
CA TYR A 445 7.30 18.58 -4.57
C TYR A 445 6.85 18.23 -3.17
N ALA A 446 7.56 17.34 -2.49
CA ALA A 446 7.29 17.01 -1.11
C ALA A 446 8.56 16.91 -0.27
N VAL A 447 8.36 17.05 1.03
CA VAL A 447 9.32 16.65 2.06
C VAL A 447 8.61 15.73 3.01
N ARG A 448 9.21 14.56 3.25
CA ARG A 448 8.71 13.56 4.17
C ARG A 448 9.65 13.42 5.35
N ALA A 449 9.09 13.25 6.55
CA ALA A 449 9.80 12.83 7.75
C ALA A 449 9.03 11.67 8.38
N HIS A 450 9.74 10.56 8.62
CA HIS A 450 9.19 9.34 9.18
C HIS A 450 10.05 8.87 10.35
N VAL A 451 9.39 8.38 11.40
CA VAL A 451 10.04 7.81 12.57
C VAL A 451 9.31 6.55 12.99
N GLU A 452 10.06 5.49 13.27
CA GLU A 452 9.55 4.20 13.75
C GLU A 452 10.38 3.66 14.92
N PHE A 453 9.72 2.99 15.89
CA PHE A 453 10.34 2.40 17.05
C PHE A 453 9.72 1.05 17.40
#